data_331aa3e3a12010557f7d94a6a03bd9cc
#
_entry.id   331aa3e3a12010557f7d94a6a03bd9cc
#
_cell.length_a   1.000
_cell.length_b   1.000
_cell.length_c   1.000
_cell.angle_alpha   90.00
_cell.angle_beta   90.00
_cell.angle_gamma   90.00
#
_symmetry.space_group_name_H-M   'P 1'
#
loop_
_entity.id
_entity.type
_entity.pdbx_description
1 polymer ?
#
loop_
_entity_poly.entity_id
_entity_poly.type
_entity_poly.pdbx_seq_one_letter_code
_entity_poly.pdbx_strand_id
1 'polypeptide(L)'
;KGSIRDKFELVKSLGFQGVEMNSPSNINKEEAVKARDDTGIVIHGVIDSKHWQIRLSDPKPEVREEGLKYLKGALEDAKFYGADTALLVPGKVANPKTENFDQVWARSQAEVRKALPLAEKLGVKIAIEVVWNDFITTPDQFVRYIDSFQSPYLGGYFDCSNMVKYGVKPGDWIRKLGKRMVKFDFKGYSKSRGWVPIGEGDEDWPDVLAALGEIGYDGWATAEVSGGGEKELRDVAERMNRILQLS
;
A
#
# COMPACT_ATOMS: atom_id res chain seq x y z
N LYS A 1 -8.45 7.89 23.39
CA LYS A 1 -7.86 6.54 23.58
C LYS A 1 -9.04 5.59 23.82
N GLY A 2 -9.61 5.04 22.76
CA GLY A 2 -10.73 4.10 22.83
C GLY A 2 -10.28 2.68 22.48
N SER A 3 -11.19 1.70 22.67
CA SER A 3 -11.04 0.34 22.18
C SER A 3 -10.90 0.31 20.65
N ILE A 4 -10.55 -0.84 20.08
CA ILE A 4 -10.54 -1.00 18.62
C ILE A 4 -11.96 -0.80 18.04
N ARG A 5 -12.98 -1.23 18.76
CA ARG A 5 -14.38 -1.00 18.40
C ARG A 5 -14.73 0.49 18.33
N ASP A 6 -14.38 1.28 19.36
CA ASP A 6 -14.63 2.73 19.37
C ASP A 6 -13.97 3.42 18.17
N LYS A 7 -12.77 2.97 17.80
CA LYS A 7 -12.06 3.51 16.62
C LYS A 7 -12.78 3.15 15.32
N PHE A 8 -13.26 1.93 15.17
CA PHE A 8 -14.01 1.50 13.99
C PHE A 8 -15.36 2.20 13.87
N GLU A 9 -16.06 2.39 14.99
CA GLU A 9 -17.30 3.18 15.05
C GLU A 9 -17.04 4.63 14.61
N LEU A 10 -15.95 5.24 15.09
CA LEU A 10 -15.58 6.60 14.72
C LEU A 10 -15.29 6.71 13.22
N VAL A 11 -14.40 5.90 12.65
CA VAL A 11 -14.08 6.01 11.22
C VAL A 11 -15.30 5.75 10.34
N LYS A 12 -16.15 4.80 10.73
CA LYS A 12 -17.42 4.55 10.05
C LYS A 12 -18.37 5.74 10.11
N SER A 13 -18.51 6.39 11.28
CA SER A 13 -19.36 7.57 11.45
C SER A 13 -18.92 8.77 10.62
N LEU A 14 -17.64 8.80 10.22
CA LEU A 14 -17.05 9.81 9.34
C LEU A 14 -17.17 9.47 7.84
N GLY A 15 -17.79 8.33 7.51
CA GLY A 15 -18.05 7.92 6.13
C GLY A 15 -17.03 6.97 5.52
N PHE A 16 -15.99 6.56 6.26
CA PHE A 16 -15.07 5.53 5.78
C PHE A 16 -15.74 4.15 5.77
N GLN A 17 -15.50 3.38 4.73
CA GLN A 17 -16.05 2.03 4.58
C GLN A 17 -15.10 0.95 5.09
N GLY A 18 -13.81 1.23 5.16
CA GLY A 18 -12.80 0.25 5.54
C GLY A 18 -11.55 0.84 6.16
N VAL A 19 -10.71 -0.06 6.61
CA VAL A 19 -9.40 0.23 7.23
C VAL A 19 -8.38 -0.80 6.78
N GLU A 20 -7.10 -0.46 6.92
CA GLU A 20 -5.98 -1.38 6.83
C GLU A 20 -5.34 -1.61 8.19
N MET A 21 -4.80 -2.81 8.40
CA MET A 21 -4.18 -3.22 9.65
C MET A 21 -2.69 -3.47 9.47
N ASN A 22 -1.89 -3.12 10.46
CA ASN A 22 -0.48 -3.48 10.48
C ASN A 22 -0.26 -4.95 10.86
N SER A 23 0.76 -5.59 10.27
CA SER A 23 1.27 -6.90 10.66
C SER A 23 2.81 -6.87 10.73
N PRO A 24 3.42 -7.28 11.87
CA PRO A 24 2.76 -7.53 13.15
C PRO A 24 2.18 -6.27 13.78
N SER A 25 1.21 -6.47 14.67
CA SER A 25 0.54 -5.40 15.41
C SER A 25 0.39 -5.76 16.90
N ASN A 26 0.27 -4.74 17.75
CA ASN A 26 -0.08 -4.92 19.17
C ASN A 26 -1.59 -5.01 19.41
N ILE A 27 -2.40 -4.96 18.35
CA ILE A 27 -3.85 -5.09 18.43
C ILE A 27 -4.21 -6.57 18.55
N ASN A 28 -5.08 -6.92 19.49
CA ASN A 28 -5.63 -8.25 19.58
C ASN A 28 -6.47 -8.55 18.32
N LYS A 29 -6.12 -9.61 17.59
CA LYS A 29 -6.71 -9.92 16.29
C LYS A 29 -8.17 -10.33 16.40
N GLU A 30 -8.52 -11.09 17.41
CA GLU A 30 -9.89 -11.55 17.69
C GLU A 30 -10.79 -10.36 18.05
N GLU A 31 -10.29 -9.41 18.86
CA GLU A 31 -11.01 -8.18 19.17
C GLU A 31 -11.21 -7.31 17.92
N ALA A 32 -10.21 -7.25 17.02
CA ALA A 32 -10.33 -6.51 15.77
C ALA A 32 -11.38 -7.14 14.83
N VAL A 33 -11.40 -8.48 14.71
CA VAL A 33 -12.42 -9.19 13.92
C VAL A 33 -13.80 -8.97 14.53
N LYS A 34 -13.93 -9.08 15.86
CA LYS A 34 -15.21 -8.81 16.53
C LYS A 34 -15.67 -7.37 16.32
N ALA A 35 -14.75 -6.39 16.42
CA ALA A 35 -15.08 -4.98 16.19
C ALA A 35 -15.51 -4.74 14.73
N ARG A 36 -14.82 -5.37 13.76
CA ARG A 36 -15.22 -5.36 12.35
C ARG A 36 -16.65 -5.86 12.17
N ASP A 37 -16.98 -7.02 12.74
CA ASP A 37 -18.29 -7.64 12.60
C ASP A 37 -19.39 -6.84 13.30
N ASP A 38 -19.11 -6.30 14.50
CA ASP A 38 -20.05 -5.47 15.28
C ASP A 38 -20.34 -4.14 14.58
N THR A 39 -19.35 -3.52 13.93
CA THR A 39 -19.48 -2.20 13.30
C THR A 39 -19.81 -2.26 11.81
N GLY A 40 -19.51 -3.37 11.14
CA GLY A 40 -19.61 -3.51 9.69
C GLY A 40 -18.57 -2.71 8.91
N ILE A 41 -17.48 -2.25 9.57
CA ILE A 41 -16.30 -1.72 8.86
C ILE A 41 -15.58 -2.85 8.17
N VAL A 42 -15.02 -2.63 6.98
CA VAL A 42 -14.24 -3.65 6.26
C VAL A 42 -12.76 -3.54 6.61
N ILE A 43 -12.11 -4.62 6.99
CA ILE A 43 -10.64 -4.67 6.99
C ILE A 43 -10.24 -5.17 5.61
N HIS A 44 -9.82 -4.26 4.72
CA HIS A 44 -9.60 -4.59 3.30
C HIS A 44 -8.15 -4.87 2.95
N GLY A 45 -7.20 -4.55 3.82
CA GLY A 45 -5.78 -4.75 3.58
C GLY A 45 -4.99 -4.91 4.87
N VAL A 46 -3.80 -5.48 4.73
CA VAL A 46 -2.79 -5.58 5.79
C VAL A 46 -1.47 -5.02 5.28
N ILE A 47 -0.74 -4.32 6.14
CA ILE A 47 0.57 -3.74 5.83
C ILE A 47 1.65 -4.57 6.51
N ASP A 48 2.62 -5.08 5.76
CA ASP A 48 3.86 -5.62 6.35
C ASP A 48 4.65 -4.48 7.00
N SER A 49 4.45 -4.27 8.29
CA SER A 49 5.03 -3.15 9.03
C SER A 49 6.55 -3.27 9.26
N LYS A 50 7.17 -4.39 8.84
CA LYS A 50 8.60 -4.68 9.00
C LYS A 50 9.44 -4.49 7.74
N HIS A 51 8.81 -4.33 6.58
CA HIS A 51 9.49 -4.24 5.30
C HIS A 51 10.54 -3.10 5.21
N TRP A 52 10.41 -2.06 6.04
CA TRP A 52 11.38 -0.96 6.08
C TRP A 52 12.68 -1.32 6.78
N GLN A 53 12.61 -2.07 7.88
CA GLN A 53 13.74 -2.44 8.72
C GLN A 53 14.36 -3.78 8.29
N ILE A 54 13.51 -4.74 7.89
CA ILE A 54 13.88 -6.12 7.60
C ILE A 54 13.54 -6.41 6.13
N ARG A 55 14.42 -5.94 5.25
CA ARG A 55 14.17 -5.89 3.81
C ARG A 55 14.33 -7.23 3.12
N LEU A 56 13.42 -7.57 2.23
CA LEU A 56 13.56 -8.72 1.31
C LEU A 56 14.69 -8.57 0.30
N SER A 57 15.24 -7.36 0.16
CA SER A 57 16.36 -7.04 -0.71
C SER A 57 17.72 -6.96 0.01
N ASP A 58 17.77 -7.22 1.32
CA ASP A 58 18.98 -7.07 2.11
C ASP A 58 20.14 -7.95 1.55
N PRO A 59 21.40 -7.48 1.59
CA PRO A 59 22.55 -8.30 1.21
C PRO A 59 22.68 -9.58 2.04
N LYS A 60 22.30 -9.54 3.32
CA LYS A 60 22.41 -10.67 4.25
C LYS A 60 21.25 -11.64 4.07
N PRO A 61 21.53 -12.93 3.77
CA PRO A 61 20.48 -13.93 3.58
C PRO A 61 19.55 -14.10 4.81
N GLU A 62 20.11 -14.05 6.02
CA GLU A 62 19.39 -14.19 7.29
C GLU A 62 18.37 -13.07 7.49
N VAL A 63 18.68 -11.83 7.07
CA VAL A 63 17.73 -10.69 7.13
C VAL A 63 16.59 -10.89 6.12
N ARG A 64 16.91 -11.38 4.91
CA ARG A 64 15.89 -11.69 3.90
C ARG A 64 14.95 -12.81 4.35
N GLU A 65 15.51 -13.84 4.98
CA GLU A 65 14.72 -14.95 5.54
C GLU A 65 13.77 -14.47 6.64
N GLU A 66 14.23 -13.58 7.50
CA GLU A 66 13.38 -12.96 8.52
C GLU A 66 12.29 -12.07 7.87
N GLY A 67 12.65 -11.25 6.87
CA GLY A 67 11.69 -10.45 6.10
C GLY A 67 10.62 -11.30 5.43
N LEU A 68 11.01 -12.46 4.87
CA LEU A 68 10.06 -13.42 4.30
C LEU A 68 9.08 -13.97 5.34
N LYS A 69 9.51 -14.19 6.58
CA LYS A 69 8.61 -14.60 7.68
C LYS A 69 7.57 -13.52 7.97
N TYR A 70 7.98 -12.24 7.98
CA TYR A 70 7.04 -11.13 8.19
C TYR A 70 6.04 -10.99 7.04
N LEU A 71 6.48 -11.08 5.78
CA LEU A 71 5.57 -11.07 4.63
C LEU A 71 4.55 -12.22 4.70
N LYS A 72 5.00 -13.44 5.01
CA LYS A 72 4.10 -14.58 5.19
C LYS A 72 3.12 -14.36 6.34
N GLY A 73 3.58 -13.81 7.47
CA GLY A 73 2.72 -13.44 8.58
C GLY A 73 1.68 -12.39 8.19
N ALA A 74 2.04 -11.39 7.37
CA ALA A 74 1.10 -10.39 6.87
C ALA A 74 0.03 -11.01 5.95
N LEU A 75 0.40 -11.99 5.11
CA LEU A 75 -0.57 -12.76 4.30
C LEU A 75 -1.54 -13.58 5.17
N GLU A 76 -1.03 -14.23 6.21
CA GLU A 76 -1.85 -14.99 7.17
C GLU A 76 -2.79 -14.07 7.96
N ASP A 77 -2.30 -12.91 8.39
CA ASP A 77 -3.10 -11.89 9.08
C ASP A 77 -4.17 -11.30 8.14
N ALA A 78 -3.85 -11.04 6.89
CA ALA A 78 -4.82 -10.59 5.91
C ALA A 78 -5.96 -11.63 5.76
N LYS A 79 -5.61 -12.92 5.64
CA LYS A 79 -6.62 -13.99 5.60
C LYS A 79 -7.46 -14.03 6.87
N PHE A 80 -6.84 -13.87 8.05
CA PHE A 80 -7.52 -13.89 9.34
C PHE A 80 -8.53 -12.74 9.45
N TYR A 81 -8.15 -11.54 9.01
CA TYR A 81 -9.02 -10.37 9.01
C TYR A 81 -10.07 -10.37 7.89
N GLY A 82 -10.00 -11.28 6.93
CA GLY A 82 -10.84 -11.27 5.73
C GLY A 82 -10.42 -10.22 4.69
N ALA A 83 -9.20 -9.71 4.79
CA ALA A 83 -8.61 -8.80 3.82
C ALA A 83 -8.12 -9.55 2.56
N ASP A 84 -8.03 -8.83 1.45
CA ASP A 84 -7.65 -9.39 0.14
C ASP A 84 -6.21 -9.10 -0.28
N THR A 85 -5.51 -8.24 0.46
CA THR A 85 -4.13 -7.81 0.14
C THR A 85 -3.24 -7.73 1.35
N ALA A 86 -1.92 -7.97 1.12
CA ALA A 86 -0.83 -7.63 2.02
C ALA A 86 0.13 -6.67 1.29
N LEU A 87 0.26 -5.44 1.78
CA LEU A 87 1.15 -4.41 1.24
C LEU A 87 2.59 -4.74 1.56
N LEU A 88 3.45 -4.63 0.55
CA LEU A 88 4.89 -4.83 0.64
C LEU A 88 5.66 -3.74 -0.12
N VAL A 89 6.56 -3.05 0.55
CA VAL A 89 7.65 -2.33 -0.12
C VAL A 89 8.75 -3.35 -0.47
N PRO A 90 8.98 -3.64 -1.75
CA PRO A 90 9.71 -4.85 -2.15
C PRO A 90 11.22 -4.76 -1.99
N GLY A 91 11.78 -3.55 -1.94
CA GLY A 91 13.21 -3.38 -1.87
C GLY A 91 13.66 -1.93 -1.72
N LYS A 92 14.96 -1.75 -1.51
CA LYS A 92 15.61 -0.45 -1.38
C LYS A 92 17.07 -0.58 -1.79
N VAL A 93 17.59 0.36 -2.58
CA VAL A 93 19.05 0.57 -2.72
C VAL A 93 19.50 1.39 -1.50
N ALA A 94 19.91 0.69 -0.44
CA ALA A 94 20.23 1.34 0.84
C ALA A 94 21.60 2.03 0.82
N ASN A 95 22.55 1.47 0.10
CA ASN A 95 23.89 2.03 -0.06
C ASN A 95 24.40 1.81 -1.49
N PRO A 96 24.35 2.82 -2.36
CA PRO A 96 24.74 2.69 -3.76
C PRO A 96 26.24 2.41 -3.97
N LYS A 97 27.07 2.49 -2.91
CA LYS A 97 28.49 2.08 -2.97
C LYS A 97 28.68 0.58 -2.84
N THR A 98 27.72 -0.14 -2.25
CA THR A 98 27.85 -1.57 -1.95
C THR A 98 26.77 -2.44 -2.58
N GLU A 99 25.69 -1.84 -3.08
CA GLU A 99 24.62 -2.53 -3.79
C GLU A 99 24.04 -1.65 -4.91
N ASN A 100 23.55 -2.29 -5.96
CA ASN A 100 22.94 -1.63 -7.10
C ASN A 100 21.51 -2.15 -7.34
N PHE A 101 20.82 -1.52 -8.30
CA PHE A 101 19.46 -1.86 -8.70
C PHE A 101 19.29 -3.35 -9.02
N ASP A 102 20.17 -3.94 -9.83
CA ASP A 102 20.03 -5.33 -10.27
C ASP A 102 20.17 -6.32 -9.11
N GLN A 103 21.09 -6.04 -8.18
CA GLN A 103 21.27 -6.87 -6.98
C GLN A 103 20.02 -6.80 -6.06
N VAL A 104 19.48 -5.60 -5.86
CA VAL A 104 18.25 -5.39 -5.08
C VAL A 104 17.07 -6.09 -5.76
N TRP A 105 16.95 -5.96 -7.09
CA TRP A 105 15.92 -6.64 -7.89
C TRP A 105 15.99 -8.16 -7.73
N ALA A 106 17.14 -8.75 -7.96
CA ALA A 106 17.32 -10.19 -7.91
C ALA A 106 16.99 -10.78 -6.52
N ARG A 107 17.46 -10.11 -5.45
CA ARG A 107 17.20 -10.53 -4.05
C ARG A 107 15.71 -10.42 -3.73
N SER A 108 15.14 -9.26 -3.96
CA SER A 108 13.71 -9.00 -3.70
C SER A 108 12.81 -9.98 -4.44
N GLN A 109 13.05 -10.13 -5.76
CA GLN A 109 12.27 -11.05 -6.59
C GLN A 109 12.35 -12.50 -6.10
N ALA A 110 13.55 -12.95 -5.71
CA ALA A 110 13.74 -14.30 -5.20
C ALA A 110 12.95 -14.57 -3.92
N GLU A 111 12.92 -13.63 -2.99
CA GLU A 111 12.18 -13.78 -1.73
C GLU A 111 10.66 -13.66 -1.92
N VAL A 112 10.20 -12.71 -2.72
CA VAL A 112 8.75 -12.57 -3.03
C VAL A 112 8.21 -13.82 -3.70
N ARG A 113 8.96 -14.45 -4.63
CA ARG A 113 8.57 -15.73 -5.24
C ARG A 113 8.33 -16.83 -4.23
N LYS A 114 9.07 -16.88 -3.12
CA LYS A 114 8.87 -17.88 -2.04
C LYS A 114 7.58 -17.65 -1.24
N ALA A 115 6.99 -16.44 -1.29
CA ALA A 115 5.72 -16.13 -0.63
C ALA A 115 4.49 -16.41 -1.52
N LEU A 116 4.65 -16.42 -2.85
CA LEU A 116 3.52 -16.57 -3.79
C LEU A 116 2.69 -17.84 -3.57
N PRO A 117 3.25 -19.03 -3.31
CA PRO A 117 2.43 -20.21 -3.06
C PRO A 117 1.51 -20.08 -1.83
N LEU A 118 1.97 -19.32 -0.81
CA LEU A 118 1.13 -19.02 0.36
C LEU A 118 0.04 -17.99 0.00
N ALA A 119 0.38 -16.95 -0.74
CA ALA A 119 -0.56 -15.94 -1.21
C ALA A 119 -1.71 -16.59 -2.01
N GLU A 120 -1.37 -17.47 -2.95
CA GLU A 120 -2.34 -18.27 -3.73
C GLU A 120 -3.21 -19.15 -2.85
N LYS A 121 -2.60 -19.94 -1.95
CA LYS A 121 -3.32 -20.82 -1.01
C LYS A 121 -4.33 -20.05 -0.15
N LEU A 122 -3.97 -18.84 0.28
CA LEU A 122 -4.81 -18.01 1.14
C LEU A 122 -5.85 -17.18 0.35
N GLY A 123 -5.65 -17.02 -0.97
CA GLY A 123 -6.46 -16.13 -1.79
C GLY A 123 -6.19 -14.65 -1.50
N VAL A 124 -4.98 -14.32 -1.02
CA VAL A 124 -4.56 -12.95 -0.65
C VAL A 124 -3.47 -12.49 -1.62
N LYS A 125 -3.58 -11.29 -2.17
CA LYS A 125 -2.59 -10.73 -3.09
C LYS A 125 -1.46 -10.04 -2.34
N ILE A 126 -0.22 -10.19 -2.82
CA ILE A 126 0.90 -9.33 -2.43
C ILE A 126 0.77 -8.02 -3.24
N ALA A 127 0.51 -6.92 -2.56
CA ALA A 127 0.38 -5.61 -3.17
C ALA A 127 1.69 -4.83 -3.03
N ILE A 128 2.41 -4.68 -4.15
CA ILE A 128 3.72 -4.04 -4.20
C ILE A 128 3.55 -2.53 -4.21
N GLU A 129 4.14 -1.86 -3.24
CA GLU A 129 4.18 -0.40 -3.19
C GLU A 129 5.52 0.13 -3.65
N VAL A 130 5.48 1.19 -4.46
CA VAL A 130 6.66 1.95 -4.90
C VAL A 130 6.75 3.23 -4.09
N VAL A 131 7.91 3.44 -3.49
CA VAL A 131 8.20 4.54 -2.56
C VAL A 131 9.55 5.20 -2.86
N TRP A 132 9.96 6.17 -2.04
CA TRP A 132 11.24 6.90 -2.19
C TRP A 132 12.43 6.09 -1.69
N ASN A 133 12.82 5.05 -2.40
CA ASN A 133 13.85 4.09 -1.99
C ASN A 133 14.91 3.79 -3.05
N ASP A 134 14.92 4.56 -4.16
CA ASP A 134 15.88 4.45 -5.26
C ASP A 134 15.92 3.04 -5.90
N PHE A 135 14.79 2.30 -5.82
CA PHE A 135 14.69 0.97 -6.40
C PHE A 135 13.85 0.98 -7.69
N ILE A 136 12.53 1.15 -7.59
CA ILE A 136 11.65 1.27 -8.76
C ILE A 136 11.27 2.75 -8.88
N THR A 137 11.70 3.41 -9.95
CA THR A 137 11.55 4.87 -10.11
C THR A 137 10.84 5.27 -11.40
N THR A 138 10.46 4.29 -12.24
CA THR A 138 9.71 4.52 -13.48
C THR A 138 8.53 3.57 -13.62
N PRO A 139 7.46 3.97 -14.34
CA PRO A 139 6.31 3.08 -14.61
C PRO A 139 6.70 1.78 -15.29
N ASP A 140 7.64 1.82 -16.24
CA ASP A 140 8.10 0.61 -16.94
C ASP A 140 8.82 -0.36 -16.03
N GLN A 141 9.63 0.13 -15.07
CA GLN A 141 10.25 -0.72 -14.06
C GLN A 141 9.19 -1.37 -13.18
N PHE A 142 8.14 -0.63 -12.79
CA PHE A 142 7.09 -1.17 -11.94
C PHE A 142 6.29 -2.26 -12.64
N VAL A 143 5.84 -2.00 -13.88
CA VAL A 143 5.17 -3.01 -14.72
C VAL A 143 6.04 -4.24 -14.90
N ARG A 144 7.32 -4.06 -15.27
CA ARG A 144 8.27 -5.17 -15.44
C ARG A 144 8.45 -5.97 -14.16
N TYR A 145 8.49 -5.31 -13.00
CA TYR A 145 8.61 -6.00 -11.71
C TYR A 145 7.40 -6.88 -11.44
N ILE A 146 6.19 -6.34 -11.56
CA ILE A 146 4.95 -7.09 -11.37
C ILE A 146 4.86 -8.27 -12.36
N ASP A 147 5.04 -7.99 -13.66
CA ASP A 147 4.91 -8.99 -14.71
C ASP A 147 5.94 -10.13 -14.61
N SER A 148 7.10 -9.85 -14.01
CA SER A 148 8.14 -10.86 -13.81
C SER A 148 7.72 -12.05 -12.95
N PHE A 149 6.67 -11.91 -12.15
CA PHE A 149 6.15 -12.99 -11.30
C PHE A 149 5.15 -13.90 -12.00
N GLN A 150 4.48 -13.44 -13.06
CA GLN A 150 3.48 -14.19 -13.81
C GLN A 150 2.40 -14.83 -12.89
N SER A 151 1.95 -14.07 -11.88
CA SER A 151 1.00 -14.55 -10.88
C SER A 151 -0.17 -13.57 -10.72
N PRO A 152 -1.41 -14.05 -10.64
CA PRO A 152 -2.57 -13.20 -10.34
C PRO A 152 -2.63 -12.78 -8.86
N TYR A 153 -1.76 -13.36 -8.02
CA TYR A 153 -1.67 -13.07 -6.58
C TYR A 153 -0.60 -12.01 -6.25
N LEU A 154 -0.21 -11.22 -7.25
CA LEU A 154 0.67 -10.07 -7.07
C LEU A 154 0.20 -8.92 -7.96
N GLY A 155 0.15 -7.72 -7.38
CA GLY A 155 -0.25 -6.51 -8.09
C GLY A 155 0.40 -5.26 -7.51
N GLY A 156 0.07 -4.10 -8.09
CA GLY A 156 0.59 -2.82 -7.66
C GLY A 156 -0.31 -2.16 -6.61
N TYR A 157 0.27 -1.71 -5.52
CA TYR A 157 -0.31 -0.74 -4.61
C TYR A 157 0.23 0.63 -5.01
N PHE A 158 -0.63 1.54 -5.46
CA PHE A 158 -0.20 2.79 -6.06
C PHE A 158 -0.50 3.99 -5.17
N ASP A 159 0.56 4.65 -4.67
CA ASP A 159 0.51 5.96 -4.02
C ASP A 159 0.86 7.05 -5.03
N CYS A 160 -0.12 7.90 -5.34
CA CYS A 160 0.05 8.98 -6.32
C CYS A 160 1.05 10.06 -5.87
N SER A 161 1.12 10.34 -4.57
CA SER A 161 1.98 11.39 -4.03
C SER A 161 3.45 10.99 -3.98
N ASN A 162 3.74 9.70 -3.73
CA ASN A 162 5.10 9.17 -3.85
C ASN A 162 5.65 9.40 -5.27
N MET A 163 4.80 9.31 -6.30
CA MET A 163 5.23 9.42 -7.69
C MET A 163 5.52 10.85 -8.15
N VAL A 164 4.97 11.86 -7.48
CA VAL A 164 5.26 13.29 -7.78
C VAL A 164 6.77 13.58 -7.74
N LYS A 165 7.50 12.93 -6.85
CA LYS A 165 8.97 13.06 -6.73
C LYS A 165 9.71 12.63 -8.00
N TYR A 166 9.25 11.59 -8.68
CA TYR A 166 9.98 10.99 -9.81
C TYR A 166 9.77 11.70 -11.15
N GLY A 167 8.97 12.77 -11.17
CA GLY A 167 8.82 13.64 -12.34
C GLY A 167 7.91 13.10 -13.45
N VAL A 168 7.41 11.88 -13.36
CA VAL A 168 6.37 11.35 -14.22
C VAL A 168 5.03 11.62 -13.54
N LYS A 169 4.02 12.06 -14.31
CA LYS A 169 2.70 12.34 -13.75
C LYS A 169 2.06 11.08 -13.15
N PRO A 170 1.40 11.17 -11.99
CA PRO A 170 0.71 10.03 -11.38
C PRO A 170 -0.29 9.35 -12.32
N GLY A 171 -1.05 10.10 -13.12
CA GLY A 171 -1.97 9.54 -14.11
C GLY A 171 -1.29 8.65 -15.16
N ASP A 172 -0.08 9.01 -15.60
CA ASP A 172 0.70 8.20 -16.54
C ASP A 172 1.15 6.87 -15.91
N TRP A 173 1.50 6.88 -14.63
CA TRP A 173 1.77 5.66 -13.88
C TRP A 173 0.55 4.74 -13.82
N ILE A 174 -0.62 5.31 -13.49
CA ILE A 174 -1.89 4.56 -13.40
C ILE A 174 -2.24 3.93 -14.74
N ARG A 175 -2.20 4.69 -15.84
CA ARG A 175 -2.47 4.18 -17.20
C ARG A 175 -1.50 3.05 -17.57
N LYS A 176 -0.22 3.21 -17.23
CA LYS A 176 0.80 2.19 -17.51
C LYS A 176 0.62 0.92 -16.70
N LEU A 177 0.24 1.03 -15.42
CA LEU A 177 -0.08 -0.13 -14.56
C LEU A 177 -1.31 -0.87 -15.07
N GLY A 178 -2.36 -0.16 -15.46
CA GLY A 178 -3.59 -0.75 -15.94
C GLY A 178 -4.18 -1.73 -14.92
N LYS A 179 -4.62 -2.88 -15.38
CA LYS A 179 -5.22 -3.95 -14.55
C LYS A 179 -4.29 -4.59 -13.51
N ARG A 180 -3.02 -4.21 -13.48
CA ARG A 180 -2.07 -4.66 -12.45
C ARG A 180 -2.26 -3.92 -11.14
N MET A 181 -2.91 -2.76 -11.15
CA MET A 181 -3.18 -1.99 -9.94
C MET A 181 -4.29 -2.66 -9.13
N VAL A 182 -4.03 -2.96 -7.86
CA VAL A 182 -4.95 -3.65 -6.95
C VAL A 182 -5.37 -2.81 -5.76
N LYS A 183 -4.61 -1.76 -5.43
CA LYS A 183 -4.90 -0.79 -4.37
C LYS A 183 -4.41 0.60 -4.78
N PHE A 184 -4.99 1.62 -4.15
CA PHE A 184 -4.68 3.02 -4.39
C PHE A 184 -4.65 3.81 -3.08
N ASP A 185 -3.63 4.70 -2.93
CA ASP A 185 -3.52 5.60 -1.79
C ASP A 185 -3.78 7.06 -2.17
N PHE A 186 -4.62 7.69 -1.34
CA PHE A 186 -4.74 9.14 -1.23
C PHE A 186 -3.71 9.67 -0.24
N LYS A 187 -2.89 10.59 -0.70
CA LYS A 187 -1.88 11.30 0.09
C LYS A 187 -1.73 12.71 -0.46
N GLY A 188 -0.87 13.54 0.08
CA GLY A 188 -0.58 14.86 -0.45
C GLY A 188 0.91 15.18 -0.38
N TYR A 189 1.54 15.52 -1.51
CA TYR A 189 2.93 15.94 -1.56
C TYR A 189 3.12 17.14 -2.47
N SER A 190 3.81 18.15 -1.96
CA SER A 190 4.25 19.31 -2.74
C SER A 190 5.77 19.37 -2.83
N LYS A 191 6.31 19.54 -4.02
CA LYS A 191 7.76 19.66 -4.25
C LYS A 191 8.39 20.81 -3.47
N SER A 192 7.62 21.85 -3.18
CA SER A 192 8.09 23.03 -2.45
C SER A 192 7.85 22.98 -0.94
N ARG A 193 6.83 22.20 -0.47
CA ARG A 193 6.39 22.18 0.94
C ARG A 193 6.56 20.83 1.62
N GLY A 194 6.89 19.75 0.86
CA GLY A 194 6.94 18.38 1.37
C GLY A 194 5.54 17.78 1.52
N TRP A 195 5.36 16.92 2.54
CA TRP A 195 4.07 16.31 2.83
C TRP A 195 3.06 17.36 3.27
N VAL A 196 1.91 17.36 2.64
CA VAL A 196 0.81 18.30 2.85
C VAL A 196 -0.51 17.54 3.00
N PRO A 197 -1.58 18.18 3.49
CA PRO A 197 -2.90 17.56 3.49
C PRO A 197 -3.34 17.15 2.08
N ILE A 198 -4.15 16.08 2.00
CA ILE A 198 -4.72 15.57 0.75
C ILE A 198 -5.40 16.72 -0.02
N GLY A 199 -5.09 16.84 -1.30
CA GLY A 199 -5.61 17.87 -2.20
C GLY A 199 -4.86 19.22 -2.15
N GLU A 200 -3.80 19.35 -1.33
CA GLU A 200 -2.95 20.56 -1.28
C GLU A 200 -1.57 20.33 -1.91
N GLY A 201 -1.32 19.16 -2.45
CA GLY A 201 -0.07 18.79 -3.11
C GLY A 201 -0.01 19.18 -4.58
N ASP A 202 1.00 18.64 -5.25
CA ASP A 202 1.24 18.84 -6.68
C ASP A 202 0.63 17.68 -7.53
N GLU A 203 -0.22 16.86 -6.96
CA GLU A 203 -0.99 15.83 -7.67
C GLU A 203 -2.03 16.50 -8.57
N ASP A 204 -2.04 16.11 -9.84
CA ASP A 204 -3.10 16.49 -10.81
C ASP A 204 -4.30 15.56 -10.59
N TRP A 205 -5.13 15.85 -9.58
CA TRP A 205 -6.26 15.00 -9.22
C TRP A 205 -7.26 14.76 -10.35
N PRO A 206 -7.62 15.75 -11.19
CA PRO A 206 -8.44 15.49 -12.36
C PRO A 206 -7.84 14.45 -13.30
N ASP A 207 -6.53 14.50 -13.58
CA ASP A 207 -5.84 13.51 -14.41
C ASP A 207 -5.73 12.14 -13.72
N VAL A 208 -5.50 12.12 -12.40
CA VAL A 208 -5.48 10.89 -11.59
C VAL A 208 -6.83 10.18 -11.66
N LEU A 209 -7.94 10.90 -11.44
CA LEU A 209 -9.29 10.33 -11.50
C LEU A 209 -9.66 9.86 -12.90
N ALA A 210 -9.31 10.63 -13.94
CA ALA A 210 -9.49 10.22 -15.32
C ALA A 210 -8.74 8.91 -15.62
N ALA A 211 -7.47 8.81 -15.20
CA ALA A 211 -6.66 7.61 -15.40
C ALA A 211 -7.22 6.40 -14.64
N LEU A 212 -7.73 6.56 -13.42
CA LEU A 212 -8.43 5.50 -12.67
C LEU A 212 -9.66 5.02 -13.43
N GLY A 213 -10.47 5.95 -13.98
CA GLY A 213 -11.62 5.63 -14.80
C GLY A 213 -11.25 4.90 -16.10
N GLU A 214 -10.20 5.35 -16.80
CA GLU A 214 -9.71 4.73 -18.05
C GLU A 214 -9.28 3.26 -17.85
N ILE A 215 -8.65 2.93 -16.73
CA ILE A 215 -8.27 1.55 -16.42
C ILE A 215 -9.41 0.74 -15.79
N GLY A 216 -10.56 1.38 -15.50
CA GLY A 216 -11.71 0.77 -14.84
C GLY A 216 -11.38 0.30 -13.42
N TYR A 217 -10.70 1.13 -12.64
CA TYR A 217 -10.39 0.83 -11.24
C TYR A 217 -11.62 1.10 -10.37
N ASP A 218 -12.05 0.08 -9.65
CA ASP A 218 -13.20 0.10 -8.74
C ASP A 218 -12.84 -0.45 -7.34
N GLY A 219 -11.52 -0.52 -7.05
CA GLY A 219 -11.00 -1.04 -5.80
C GLY A 219 -11.00 -0.03 -4.65
N TRP A 220 -10.36 -0.41 -3.56
CA TRP A 220 -10.19 0.43 -2.38
C TRP A 220 -9.24 1.59 -2.63
N ALA A 221 -9.61 2.75 -2.06
CA ALA A 221 -8.77 3.94 -2.01
C ALA A 221 -8.55 4.32 -0.54
N THR A 222 -7.31 4.23 -0.08
CA THR A 222 -6.92 4.42 1.32
C THR A 222 -6.34 5.81 1.53
N ALA A 223 -6.55 6.42 2.69
CA ALA A 223 -5.82 7.62 3.10
C ALA A 223 -4.56 7.21 3.87
N GLU A 224 -3.39 7.36 3.26
CA GLU A 224 -2.11 7.18 3.95
C GLU A 224 -1.62 8.52 4.51
N VAL A 225 -2.08 8.86 5.70
CA VAL A 225 -1.81 10.14 6.36
C VAL A 225 -1.47 9.95 7.83
N SER A 226 -0.93 10.99 8.45
CA SER A 226 -0.73 10.99 9.91
C SER A 226 -2.05 10.77 10.63
N GLY A 227 -2.02 9.89 11.64
CA GLY A 227 -3.20 9.66 12.48
C GLY A 227 -3.57 10.90 13.29
N GLY A 228 -4.77 10.86 13.86
CA GLY A 228 -5.28 11.97 14.67
C GLY A 228 -6.55 11.58 15.43
N GLY A 229 -7.24 12.57 15.96
CA GLY A 229 -8.57 12.42 16.55
C GLY A 229 -9.69 12.58 15.53
N GLU A 230 -10.90 12.73 16.02
CA GLU A 230 -12.10 12.88 15.18
C GLU A 230 -11.98 14.06 14.21
N LYS A 231 -11.43 15.19 14.68
CA LYS A 231 -11.31 16.40 13.87
C LYS A 231 -10.41 16.19 12.65
N GLU A 232 -9.25 15.58 12.86
CA GLU A 232 -8.27 15.27 11.81
C GLU A 232 -8.82 14.24 10.82
N LEU A 233 -9.47 13.19 11.31
CA LEU A 233 -10.08 12.17 10.46
C LEU A 233 -11.27 12.73 9.64
N ARG A 234 -12.03 13.66 10.20
CA ARG A 234 -13.11 14.37 9.49
C ARG A 234 -12.55 15.21 8.34
N ASP A 235 -11.46 15.97 8.59
CA ASP A 235 -10.79 16.74 7.54
C ASP A 235 -10.30 15.84 6.41
N VAL A 236 -9.72 14.68 6.74
CA VAL A 236 -9.30 13.68 5.74
C VAL A 236 -10.48 13.19 4.90
N ALA A 237 -11.60 12.82 5.53
CA ALA A 237 -12.79 12.36 4.81
C ALA A 237 -13.38 13.45 3.90
N GLU A 238 -13.45 14.70 4.37
CA GLU A 238 -13.94 15.83 3.58
C GLU A 238 -13.03 16.15 2.39
N ARG A 239 -11.70 16.01 2.54
CA ARG A 239 -10.75 16.22 1.46
C ARG A 239 -10.84 15.14 0.39
N MET A 240 -10.90 13.87 0.78
CA MET A 240 -11.11 12.76 -0.14
C MET A 240 -12.42 12.93 -0.91
N ASN A 241 -13.51 13.23 -0.22
CA ASN A 241 -14.82 13.44 -0.86
C ASN A 241 -14.81 14.60 -1.86
N ARG A 242 -14.13 15.72 -1.54
CA ARG A 242 -13.97 16.83 -2.50
C ARG A 242 -13.25 16.41 -3.76
N ILE A 243 -12.18 15.62 -3.64
CA ILE A 243 -11.45 15.12 -4.81
C ILE A 243 -12.35 14.21 -5.64
N LEU A 244 -13.03 13.25 -5.01
CA LEU A 244 -13.92 12.31 -5.71
C LEU A 244 -15.10 12.98 -6.43
N GLN A 245 -15.47 14.21 -6.04
CA GLN A 245 -16.48 15.01 -6.73
C GLN A 245 -15.95 15.75 -7.97
N LEU A 246 -14.64 15.68 -8.24
CA LEU A 246 -14.02 16.25 -9.45
C LEU A 246 -14.11 15.33 -10.66
N SER A 247 -14.60 14.09 -10.49
CA SER A 247 -14.72 13.07 -11.53
C SER A 247 -16.00 13.26 -12.38
#